data_3418a19574697a7595758f8acd782dc3
#
_entry.id   3418a19574697a7595758f8acd782dc3
#
_cell.length_a   1.000
_cell.length_b   1.000
_cell.length_c   1.000
_cell.angle_alpha   90.00
_cell.angle_beta   90.00
_cell.angle_gamma   90.00
#
_symmetry.space_group_name_H-M   'P 1'
#
loop_
_entity.id
_entity.type
_entity.pdbx_description
1 polymer ?
#
loop_
_entity_poly.entity_id
_entity_poly.type
_entity_poly.pdbx_seq_one_letter_code
_entity_poly.pdbx_strand_id
1 'polypeptide(L)'
;MRDVTANKINQFANVFAALSNSFSVYGYVEEEDKETEADLFLSTITAKTCQTCFKKDQCWVVNFDKTYDYMKQIMNETEGGTLQHNRKLVREWDKHCVRGKKVTDLVAGELDHFYEGQKLRKQMKENRRIVAEQLLGVSKVMEDFAKEIQRERENHQVQEEQIMQAFRDFGVEVEHVDIYCLDRGSIDIEMLIPVASNEHGECEKLVAPMLSDILKENIVVKHEEKSSYPNGHSLISFGSAKTYSLDTGLATAAKGGGFVSGDSYAMMDLSVGKYALAISDGMGNGQRAHMESKETVKLLQKILQSGIDEEIAIKSINSILSLRTTEEMFTTLDLAMVDLRDASARFLKIGSTPSFVKRANNILKIEASNLPMGIIEDVEVDVVGEQLKTGDILIMMSDGIFEGAQHVENHELWMKRKIKELQTEDPQEIADIIMEEVIRSCDGYIMMI
;
A
#
# COMPACT_ATOMS: atom_id res chain seq x y z
N MET A 1 16.29 23.28 8.01
CA MET A 1 16.26 21.82 8.29
C MET A 1 15.52 21.04 7.20
N ARG A 2 14.34 21.47 6.75
CA ARG A 2 13.53 20.82 5.69
C ARG A 2 14.23 20.61 4.34
N ASP A 3 15.00 21.61 3.82
CA ASP A 3 15.77 21.43 2.57
C ASP A 3 16.78 20.31 2.66
N VAL A 4 17.43 20.19 3.81
CA VAL A 4 18.40 19.09 4.04
C VAL A 4 17.65 17.74 4.04
N THR A 5 16.44 17.73 4.57
CA THR A 5 15.61 16.53 4.60
C THR A 5 15.09 16.16 3.21
N ALA A 6 14.51 17.11 2.45
CA ALA A 6 14.07 16.89 1.09
C ALA A 6 15.22 16.43 0.17
N ASN A 7 16.38 17.08 0.28
CA ASN A 7 17.58 16.70 -0.48
C ASN A 7 18.07 15.28 -0.11
N LYS A 8 18.02 14.90 1.17
CA LYS A 8 18.37 13.53 1.59
C LYS A 8 17.37 12.52 1.03
N ILE A 9 16.07 12.81 1.06
CA ILE A 9 15.04 11.93 0.50
C ILE A 9 15.27 11.75 -1.00
N ASN A 10 15.56 12.85 -1.75
CA ASN A 10 15.91 12.77 -3.16
C ASN A 10 17.19 11.93 -3.41
N GLN A 11 18.19 12.05 -2.54
CA GLN A 11 19.38 11.19 -2.65
C GLN A 11 19.04 9.72 -2.48
N PHE A 12 18.17 9.36 -1.52
CA PHE A 12 17.68 7.99 -1.36
C PHE A 12 16.87 7.52 -2.58
N ALA A 13 15.97 8.37 -3.12
CA ALA A 13 15.24 8.07 -4.34
C ALA A 13 16.19 7.72 -5.50
N ASN A 14 17.24 8.52 -5.69
CA ASN A 14 18.26 8.26 -6.72
C ASN A 14 19.02 6.95 -6.49
N VAL A 15 19.30 6.58 -5.24
CA VAL A 15 19.93 5.28 -4.90
C VAL A 15 19.00 4.13 -5.28
N PHE A 16 17.70 4.21 -4.97
CA PHE A 16 16.75 3.17 -5.34
C PHE A 16 16.57 3.06 -6.86
N ALA A 17 16.55 4.19 -7.59
CA ALA A 17 16.56 4.19 -9.05
C ALA A 17 17.83 3.53 -9.63
N ALA A 18 18.99 3.83 -9.07
CA ALA A 18 20.26 3.21 -9.50
C ALA A 18 20.29 1.71 -9.21
N LEU A 19 19.76 1.26 -8.07
CA LEU A 19 19.60 -0.15 -7.75
C LEU A 19 18.63 -0.83 -8.73
N SER A 20 17.47 -0.24 -9.02
CA SER A 20 16.52 -0.73 -10.01
C SER A 20 17.21 -0.94 -11.37
N ASN A 21 17.93 0.06 -11.86
CA ASN A 21 18.68 -0.03 -13.09
C ASN A 21 19.73 -1.16 -13.08
N SER A 22 20.41 -1.35 -11.96
CA SER A 22 21.38 -2.44 -11.79
C SER A 22 20.72 -3.81 -11.92
N PHE A 23 19.54 -4.01 -11.33
CA PHE A 23 18.80 -5.27 -11.51
C PHE A 23 18.25 -5.46 -12.93
N SER A 24 17.88 -4.37 -13.61
CA SER A 24 17.37 -4.39 -14.99
C SER A 24 18.46 -4.73 -15.99
N VAL A 25 19.65 -4.13 -15.88
CA VAL A 25 20.77 -4.34 -16.84
C VAL A 25 21.21 -5.80 -16.91
N TYR A 26 21.21 -6.50 -15.78
CA TYR A 26 21.50 -7.95 -15.77
C TYR A 26 20.34 -8.81 -16.27
N GLY A 27 19.16 -8.23 -16.55
CA GLY A 27 17.99 -8.91 -17.12
C GLY A 27 17.91 -8.87 -18.66
N TYR A 28 18.64 -7.95 -19.29
CA TYR A 28 18.72 -7.80 -20.74
C TYR A 28 19.84 -8.66 -21.37
N VAL A 29 20.05 -9.87 -20.89
CA VAL A 29 20.68 -10.86 -21.75
C VAL A 29 19.59 -11.31 -22.71
N GLU A 30 19.85 -11.12 -24.01
CA GLU A 30 18.98 -11.36 -25.16
C GLU A 30 18.05 -12.57 -24.96
N GLU A 31 16.83 -12.48 -25.47
CA GLU A 31 16.01 -13.67 -25.68
C GLU A 31 16.92 -14.65 -26.46
N GLU A 32 17.54 -15.59 -25.75
CA GLU A 32 18.19 -16.71 -26.39
C GLU A 32 17.07 -17.41 -27.16
N ASP A 33 17.13 -17.29 -28.50
CA ASP A 33 16.25 -18.01 -29.38
C ASP A 33 16.19 -19.47 -28.93
N LYS A 34 15.01 -20.10 -29.01
CA LYS A 34 14.87 -21.54 -28.71
C LYS A 34 15.86 -22.40 -29.45
N GLU A 35 16.37 -21.91 -30.60
CA GLU A 35 17.41 -22.50 -31.40
C GLU A 35 18.75 -22.51 -30.65
N THR A 36 19.16 -21.40 -30.07
CA THR A 36 20.40 -21.25 -29.28
C THR A 36 20.39 -22.14 -28.04
N GLU A 37 19.23 -22.30 -27.36
CA GLU A 37 19.10 -23.18 -26.21
C GLU A 37 19.22 -24.66 -26.55
N ALA A 38 18.61 -25.09 -27.66
CA ALA A 38 18.77 -26.44 -28.17
C ALA A 38 20.24 -26.74 -28.54
N ASP A 39 20.91 -25.76 -29.14
CA ASP A 39 22.33 -25.87 -29.52
C ASP A 39 23.23 -26.02 -28.29
N LEU A 40 22.95 -25.30 -27.22
CA LEU A 40 23.68 -25.41 -25.95
C LEU A 40 23.52 -26.81 -25.35
N PHE A 41 22.29 -27.35 -25.34
CA PHE A 41 22.02 -28.70 -24.85
C PHE A 41 22.75 -29.74 -25.71
N LEU A 42 22.62 -29.66 -27.03
CA LEU A 42 23.29 -30.58 -27.97
C LEU A 42 24.82 -30.49 -27.87
N SER A 43 25.37 -29.29 -27.64
CA SER A 43 26.80 -29.13 -27.42
C SER A 43 27.27 -29.85 -26.14
N THR A 44 26.48 -29.80 -25.07
CA THR A 44 26.75 -30.50 -23.80
C THR A 44 26.74 -32.02 -24.00
N ILE A 45 25.72 -32.55 -24.69
CA ILE A 45 25.64 -33.98 -25.02
C ILE A 45 26.83 -34.41 -25.89
N THR A 46 27.18 -33.59 -26.89
CA THR A 46 28.28 -33.83 -27.79
C THR A 46 29.63 -33.86 -27.04
N ALA A 47 29.83 -32.94 -26.11
CA ALA A 47 31.03 -32.90 -25.26
C ALA A 47 31.18 -34.20 -24.45
N LYS A 48 30.07 -34.72 -23.88
CA LYS A 48 30.09 -35.95 -23.06
C LYS A 48 30.20 -37.24 -23.86
N THR A 49 29.80 -37.25 -25.15
CA THR A 49 29.70 -38.50 -25.93
C THR A 49 30.62 -38.55 -27.12
N CYS A 50 30.81 -37.43 -27.83
CA CYS A 50 31.51 -37.38 -29.14
C CYS A 50 32.97 -37.02 -29.04
N GLN A 51 33.45 -36.33 -28.00
CA GLN A 51 34.85 -35.88 -27.86
C GLN A 51 35.88 -37.01 -28.02
N THR A 52 35.57 -38.19 -27.47
CA THR A 52 36.45 -39.37 -27.53
C THR A 52 36.03 -40.38 -28.61
N CYS A 53 35.21 -39.99 -29.58
CA CYS A 53 34.71 -40.87 -30.63
C CYS A 53 35.62 -40.82 -31.82
N PHE A 54 36.05 -41.98 -32.35
CA PHE A 54 36.91 -42.07 -33.53
C PHE A 54 36.22 -41.60 -34.83
N LYS A 55 34.87 -41.53 -34.86
CA LYS A 55 34.09 -41.01 -36.01
C LYS A 55 33.72 -39.53 -35.85
N LYS A 56 34.24 -38.82 -34.83
CA LYS A 56 33.86 -37.45 -34.54
C LYS A 56 33.91 -36.53 -35.77
N ASP A 57 35.04 -36.54 -36.46
CA ASP A 57 35.25 -35.67 -37.63
C ASP A 57 34.32 -36.03 -38.80
N GLN A 58 34.04 -37.31 -39.00
CA GLN A 58 33.10 -37.76 -40.00
C GLN A 58 31.67 -37.28 -39.71
N CYS A 59 31.25 -37.26 -38.44
CA CYS A 59 29.93 -36.81 -38.05
C CYS A 59 29.80 -35.27 -38.02
N TRP A 60 30.73 -34.61 -37.38
CA TRP A 60 30.62 -33.18 -37.04
C TRP A 60 31.37 -32.24 -38.03
N VAL A 61 32.17 -32.76 -38.93
CA VAL A 61 32.84 -31.97 -39.98
C VAL A 61 32.25 -32.32 -41.35
N VAL A 62 32.21 -33.61 -41.71
CA VAL A 62 31.78 -34.04 -43.07
C VAL A 62 30.26 -34.11 -43.21
N ASN A 63 29.57 -34.59 -42.16
CA ASN A 63 28.11 -34.78 -42.15
C ASN A 63 27.42 -33.94 -41.08
N PHE A 64 27.84 -32.70 -40.88
CA PHE A 64 27.35 -31.82 -39.82
C PHE A 64 25.83 -31.71 -39.86
N ASP A 65 25.25 -31.24 -40.94
CA ASP A 65 23.80 -30.98 -41.05
C ASP A 65 22.98 -32.22 -40.72
N LYS A 66 23.38 -33.36 -41.23
CA LYS A 66 22.68 -34.63 -41.00
C LYS A 66 22.80 -35.10 -39.54
N THR A 67 23.98 -34.93 -38.95
CA THR A 67 24.21 -35.29 -37.53
C THR A 67 23.42 -34.39 -36.62
N TYR A 68 23.42 -33.10 -36.89
CA TYR A 68 22.67 -32.09 -36.14
C TYR A 68 21.18 -32.34 -36.22
N ASP A 69 20.62 -32.56 -37.42
CA ASP A 69 19.20 -32.87 -37.61
C ASP A 69 18.76 -34.11 -36.85
N TYR A 70 19.55 -35.18 -36.87
CA TYR A 70 19.25 -36.38 -36.11
C TYR A 70 19.24 -36.11 -34.60
N MET A 71 20.23 -35.36 -34.11
CA MET A 71 20.31 -35.01 -32.67
C MET A 71 19.12 -34.15 -32.23
N LYS A 72 18.73 -33.18 -33.08
CA LYS A 72 17.57 -32.31 -32.84
C LYS A 72 16.24 -33.12 -32.83
N GLN A 73 16.08 -34.04 -33.80
CA GLN A 73 14.93 -34.94 -33.84
C GLN A 73 14.88 -35.86 -32.60
N ILE A 74 16.02 -36.43 -32.19
CA ILE A 74 16.10 -37.28 -31.00
C ILE A 74 15.72 -36.50 -29.76
N MET A 75 16.21 -35.25 -29.62
CA MET A 75 15.85 -34.37 -28.51
C MET A 75 14.33 -34.14 -28.46
N ASN A 76 13.71 -33.71 -29.57
CA ASN A 76 12.29 -33.44 -29.67
C ASN A 76 11.42 -34.68 -29.43
N GLU A 77 11.80 -35.83 -29.98
CA GLU A 77 11.07 -37.10 -29.75
C GLU A 77 11.21 -37.62 -28.31
N THR A 78 12.34 -37.34 -27.67
CA THR A 78 12.55 -37.65 -26.24
C THR A 78 11.69 -36.78 -25.38
N GLU A 79 11.61 -35.47 -25.69
CA GLU A 79 10.73 -34.53 -24.99
C GLU A 79 9.24 -34.93 -25.08
N GLY A 80 8.83 -35.33 -26.31
CA GLY A 80 7.46 -35.80 -26.53
C GLY A 80 7.17 -37.22 -25.98
N GLY A 81 8.15 -37.93 -25.43
CA GLY A 81 8.01 -39.31 -24.97
C GLY A 81 7.77 -40.31 -26.12
N THR A 82 8.00 -39.92 -27.36
CA THR A 82 7.66 -40.68 -28.57
C THR A 82 8.85 -41.39 -29.24
N LEU A 83 10.07 -41.16 -28.72
CA LEU A 83 11.29 -41.74 -29.32
C LEU A 83 11.23 -43.26 -29.51
N GLN A 84 10.67 -43.98 -28.52
CA GLN A 84 10.54 -45.47 -28.61
C GLN A 84 9.56 -45.91 -29.69
N HIS A 85 8.63 -45.09 -30.11
CA HIS A 85 7.66 -45.36 -31.15
C HIS A 85 8.18 -45.00 -32.55
N ASN A 86 9.17 -44.09 -32.64
CA ASN A 86 9.79 -43.70 -33.92
C ASN A 86 10.93 -44.62 -34.33
N ARG A 87 10.56 -45.88 -34.64
CA ARG A 87 11.52 -46.93 -35.03
C ARG A 87 12.35 -46.58 -36.25
N LYS A 88 11.84 -45.69 -37.11
CA LYS A 88 12.58 -45.26 -38.33
C LYS A 88 13.76 -44.38 -37.93
N LEU A 89 13.52 -43.36 -37.10
CA LEU A 89 14.55 -42.46 -36.62
C LEU A 89 15.64 -43.22 -35.84
N VAL A 90 15.26 -44.10 -34.93
CA VAL A 90 16.21 -44.88 -34.13
C VAL A 90 17.10 -45.76 -35.01
N ARG A 91 16.53 -46.43 -36.06
CA ARG A 91 17.31 -47.26 -36.96
C ARG A 91 18.26 -46.46 -37.86
N GLU A 92 17.85 -45.29 -38.32
CA GLU A 92 18.70 -44.41 -39.14
C GLU A 92 19.82 -43.80 -38.28
N TRP A 93 19.53 -43.43 -37.04
CA TRP A 93 20.51 -42.97 -36.07
C TRP A 93 21.55 -44.05 -35.72
N ASP A 94 21.14 -45.27 -35.44
CA ASP A 94 22.06 -46.38 -35.12
C ASP A 94 22.99 -46.74 -36.31
N LYS A 95 22.55 -46.53 -37.55
CA LYS A 95 23.42 -46.66 -38.73
C LYS A 95 24.41 -45.51 -38.87
N HIS A 96 24.03 -44.32 -38.43
CA HIS A 96 24.84 -43.12 -38.53
C HIS A 96 25.84 -43.02 -37.36
N CYS A 97 25.41 -43.24 -36.14
CA CYS A 97 26.20 -43.08 -34.93
C CYS A 97 26.58 -44.41 -34.29
N VAL A 98 27.90 -44.69 -34.17
CA VAL A 98 28.42 -45.91 -33.50
C VAL A 98 28.15 -45.95 -32.01
N ARG A 99 27.79 -44.82 -31.38
CA ARG A 99 27.44 -44.69 -29.98
C ARG A 99 25.96 -44.29 -29.83
N GLY A 100 25.10 -44.60 -30.80
CA GLY A 100 23.74 -44.13 -30.91
C GLY A 100 22.95 -44.32 -29.62
N LYS A 101 22.95 -45.54 -29.06
CA LYS A 101 22.28 -45.85 -27.83
C LYS A 101 22.79 -45.03 -26.65
N LYS A 102 24.13 -44.86 -26.53
CA LYS A 102 24.71 -44.04 -25.44
C LYS A 102 24.27 -42.58 -25.50
N VAL A 103 24.15 -42.04 -26.74
CA VAL A 103 23.68 -40.68 -26.95
C VAL A 103 22.20 -40.53 -26.57
N THR A 104 21.34 -41.46 -27.03
CA THR A 104 19.91 -41.42 -26.70
C THR A 104 19.65 -41.57 -25.21
N ASP A 105 20.34 -42.48 -24.51
CA ASP A 105 20.24 -42.68 -23.09
C ASP A 105 20.68 -41.41 -22.30
N LEU A 106 21.77 -40.76 -22.79
CA LEU A 106 22.25 -39.53 -22.18
C LEU A 106 21.29 -38.35 -22.43
N VAL A 107 20.73 -38.22 -23.63
CA VAL A 107 19.71 -37.21 -23.95
C VAL A 107 18.52 -37.38 -23.01
N ALA A 108 18.01 -38.59 -22.87
CA ALA A 108 16.87 -38.88 -21.97
C ALA A 108 17.17 -38.57 -20.52
N GLY A 109 18.38 -38.83 -20.05
CA GLY A 109 18.74 -38.56 -18.64
C GLY A 109 19.05 -37.09 -18.31
N GLU A 110 19.52 -36.31 -19.29
CA GLU A 110 19.91 -34.90 -19.09
C GLU A 110 18.79 -33.90 -19.46
N LEU A 111 17.79 -34.34 -20.21
CA LEU A 111 16.75 -33.46 -20.74
C LEU A 111 15.90 -32.82 -19.61
N ASP A 112 15.50 -33.61 -18.64
CA ASP A 112 14.71 -33.14 -17.52
C ASP A 112 15.50 -32.09 -16.70
N HIS A 113 16.78 -32.37 -16.40
CA HIS A 113 17.64 -31.43 -15.70
C HIS A 113 17.90 -30.14 -16.49
N PHE A 114 17.95 -30.25 -17.79
CA PHE A 114 18.10 -29.08 -18.67
C PHE A 114 16.87 -28.17 -18.60
N TYR A 115 15.66 -28.73 -18.67
CA TYR A 115 14.41 -27.95 -18.57
C TYR A 115 14.17 -27.41 -17.16
N GLU A 116 14.51 -28.15 -16.13
CA GLU A 116 14.48 -27.63 -14.75
C GLU A 116 15.43 -26.43 -14.60
N GLY A 117 16.64 -26.53 -15.14
CA GLY A 117 17.61 -25.44 -15.16
C GLY A 117 17.12 -24.20 -15.94
N GLN A 118 16.42 -24.41 -17.07
CA GLN A 118 15.79 -23.32 -17.83
C GLN A 118 14.66 -22.66 -17.04
N LYS A 119 13.77 -23.47 -16.47
CA LYS A 119 12.67 -22.96 -15.63
C LYS A 119 13.18 -22.11 -14.49
N LEU A 120 14.24 -22.58 -13.82
CA LEU A 120 14.87 -21.83 -12.72
C LEU A 120 15.48 -20.51 -13.21
N ARG A 121 16.19 -20.51 -14.35
CA ARG A 121 16.74 -19.28 -14.95
C ARG A 121 15.64 -18.28 -15.31
N LYS A 122 14.54 -18.75 -15.90
CA LYS A 122 13.38 -17.93 -16.23
C LYS A 122 12.73 -17.31 -14.98
N GLN A 123 12.58 -18.12 -13.92
CA GLN A 123 12.07 -17.63 -12.65
C GLN A 123 13.02 -16.60 -12.00
N MET A 124 14.33 -16.83 -12.05
CA MET A 124 15.30 -15.85 -11.55
C MET A 124 15.28 -14.54 -12.34
N LYS A 125 15.10 -14.59 -13.65
CA LYS A 125 14.96 -13.40 -14.52
C LYS A 125 13.71 -12.62 -14.16
N GLU A 126 12.59 -13.31 -13.99
CA GLU A 126 11.31 -12.71 -13.59
C GLU A 126 11.39 -12.09 -12.19
N ASN A 127 11.95 -12.80 -11.21
CA ASN A 127 12.15 -12.26 -9.88
C ASN A 127 13.03 -10.99 -9.87
N ARG A 128 14.08 -10.95 -10.72
CA ARG A 128 14.91 -9.74 -10.85
C ARG A 128 14.12 -8.58 -11.45
N ARG A 129 13.28 -8.83 -12.45
CA ARG A 129 12.40 -7.82 -13.05
C ARG A 129 11.45 -7.25 -12.01
N ILE A 130 10.80 -8.10 -11.23
CA ILE A 130 9.91 -7.70 -10.15
C ILE A 130 10.65 -6.82 -9.14
N VAL A 131 11.83 -7.24 -8.68
CA VAL A 131 12.65 -6.45 -7.74
C VAL A 131 13.03 -5.09 -8.33
N ALA A 132 13.40 -5.02 -9.61
CA ALA A 132 13.71 -3.77 -10.28
C ALA A 132 12.51 -2.81 -10.30
N GLU A 133 11.34 -3.32 -10.66
CA GLU A 133 10.08 -2.55 -10.67
C GLU A 133 9.72 -2.05 -9.25
N GLN A 134 9.89 -2.89 -8.23
CA GLN A 134 9.69 -2.52 -6.84
C GLN A 134 10.60 -1.37 -6.41
N LEU A 135 11.89 -1.46 -6.69
CA LEU A 135 12.84 -0.42 -6.34
C LEU A 135 12.54 0.90 -7.06
N LEU A 136 12.08 0.83 -8.32
CA LEU A 136 11.66 2.01 -9.06
C LEU A 136 10.40 2.65 -8.47
N GLY A 137 9.44 1.84 -8.05
CA GLY A 137 8.23 2.30 -7.35
C GLY A 137 8.57 3.06 -6.06
N VAL A 138 9.44 2.49 -5.21
CA VAL A 138 9.93 3.17 -3.99
C VAL A 138 10.63 4.49 -4.32
N SER A 139 11.47 4.50 -5.37
CA SER A 139 12.15 5.72 -5.82
C SER A 139 11.17 6.83 -6.18
N LYS A 140 10.12 6.52 -6.95
CA LYS A 140 9.09 7.50 -7.34
C LYS A 140 8.35 8.07 -6.14
N VAL A 141 7.92 7.22 -5.21
CA VAL A 141 7.24 7.65 -3.98
C VAL A 141 8.12 8.61 -3.18
N MET A 142 9.42 8.29 -3.03
CA MET A 142 10.36 9.17 -2.33
C MET A 142 10.59 10.51 -3.06
N GLU A 143 10.64 10.48 -4.39
CA GLU A 143 10.79 11.70 -5.20
C GLU A 143 9.57 12.62 -5.04
N ASP A 144 8.37 12.04 -5.04
CA ASP A 144 7.13 12.81 -4.86
C ASP A 144 7.05 13.41 -3.45
N PHE A 145 7.44 12.69 -2.42
CA PHE A 145 7.56 13.23 -1.06
C PHE A 145 8.56 14.37 -0.95
N ALA A 146 9.72 14.24 -1.60
CA ALA A 146 10.72 15.31 -1.60
C ALA A 146 10.20 16.58 -2.30
N LYS A 147 9.47 16.43 -3.42
CA LYS A 147 8.84 17.55 -4.14
C LYS A 147 7.78 18.23 -3.29
N GLU A 148 6.96 17.46 -2.58
CA GLU A 148 5.90 18.00 -1.72
C GLU A 148 6.52 18.85 -0.59
N ILE A 149 7.53 18.32 0.12
CA ILE A 149 8.25 19.04 1.17
C ILE A 149 8.86 20.35 0.64
N GLN A 150 9.39 20.35 -0.59
CA GLN A 150 9.96 21.56 -1.21
C GLN A 150 8.87 22.56 -1.58
N ARG A 151 7.76 22.10 -2.16
CA ARG A 151 6.64 22.94 -2.59
C ARG A 151 5.97 23.66 -1.42
N GLU A 152 5.73 22.95 -0.32
CA GLU A 152 5.19 23.52 0.91
C GLU A 152 6.08 24.65 1.43
N ARG A 153 7.39 24.49 1.38
CA ARG A 153 8.33 25.50 1.86
C ARG A 153 8.33 26.78 1.02
N GLU A 154 8.40 26.64 -0.31
CA GLU A 154 8.43 27.82 -1.21
C GLU A 154 7.18 28.69 -1.02
N ASN A 155 6.06 28.08 -0.66
CA ASN A 155 4.80 28.77 -0.44
C ASN A 155 4.75 29.56 0.88
N HIS A 156 5.54 29.21 1.89
CA HIS A 156 5.39 29.77 3.25
C HIS A 156 6.46 30.80 3.66
N GLN A 157 7.58 30.88 2.97
CA GLN A 157 8.69 31.77 3.35
C GLN A 157 8.29 33.23 3.43
N VAL A 158 7.46 33.72 2.49
CA VAL A 158 6.97 35.09 2.48
C VAL A 158 6.02 35.35 3.66
N GLN A 159 5.20 34.39 3.99
CA GLN A 159 4.24 34.47 5.10
C GLN A 159 4.96 34.41 6.44
N GLU A 160 6.03 33.59 6.59
CA GLU A 160 6.88 33.58 7.78
C GLU A 160 7.47 34.97 8.07
N GLU A 161 8.03 35.63 7.05
CA GLU A 161 8.57 36.96 7.16
C GLU A 161 7.49 38.00 7.53
N GLN A 162 6.29 37.90 6.95
CA GLN A 162 5.16 38.79 7.25
C GLN A 162 4.68 38.63 8.69
N ILE A 163 4.55 37.39 9.18
CA ILE A 163 4.18 37.10 10.56
C ILE A 163 5.23 37.63 11.53
N MET A 164 6.51 37.34 11.27
CA MET A 164 7.60 37.86 12.11
C MET A 164 7.62 39.40 12.16
N GLN A 165 7.36 40.06 11.02
CA GLN A 165 7.31 41.52 10.99
C GLN A 165 6.11 42.07 11.80
N ALA A 166 4.94 41.44 11.67
CA ALA A 166 3.77 41.83 12.45
C ALA A 166 4.01 41.73 13.96
N PHE A 167 4.65 40.66 14.42
CA PHE A 167 5.01 40.50 15.84
C PHE A 167 6.01 41.53 16.32
N ARG A 168 7.03 41.86 15.52
CA ARG A 168 7.99 42.96 15.84
C ARG A 168 7.30 44.31 15.98
N ASP A 169 6.34 44.60 15.10
CA ASP A 169 5.60 45.86 15.13
C ASP A 169 4.74 46.00 16.38
N PHE A 170 4.30 44.90 16.95
CA PHE A 170 3.59 44.83 18.25
C PHE A 170 4.51 44.71 19.48
N GLY A 171 5.83 44.66 19.27
CA GLY A 171 6.82 44.53 20.34
C GLY A 171 6.94 43.16 20.98
N VAL A 172 6.46 42.12 20.31
CA VAL A 172 6.61 40.71 20.71
C VAL A 172 7.87 40.15 20.06
N GLU A 173 8.81 39.69 20.90
CA GLU A 173 10.03 39.05 20.40
C GLU A 173 9.75 37.61 20.01
N VAL A 174 9.94 37.29 18.73
CA VAL A 174 9.89 35.95 18.16
C VAL A 174 11.22 35.71 17.46
N GLU A 175 11.93 34.67 17.83
CA GLU A 175 13.23 34.35 17.23
C GLU A 175 13.07 33.65 15.89
N HIS A 176 12.13 32.73 15.81
CA HIS A 176 11.89 31.95 14.60
C HIS A 176 10.41 31.54 14.48
N VAL A 177 9.94 31.48 13.25
CA VAL A 177 8.62 30.99 12.86
C VAL A 177 8.80 29.93 11.79
N ASP A 178 8.31 28.74 12.01
CA ASP A 178 8.18 27.67 11.02
C ASP A 178 6.70 27.45 10.72
N ILE A 179 6.32 27.64 9.48
CA ILE A 179 4.95 27.37 9.00
C ILE A 179 4.93 26.01 8.34
N TYR A 180 4.10 25.10 8.88
CA TYR A 180 3.88 23.77 8.34
C TYR A 180 2.70 23.73 7.38
N CYS A 181 1.62 24.42 7.71
CA CYS A 181 0.44 24.54 6.88
C CYS A 181 -0.29 25.84 7.17
N LEU A 182 -0.78 26.51 6.13
CA LEU A 182 -1.64 27.72 6.22
C LEU A 182 -3.02 27.49 5.61
N ASP A 183 -3.33 26.31 5.18
CA ASP A 183 -4.65 26.04 4.64
C ASP A 183 -5.71 26.29 5.70
N ARG A 184 -6.77 26.97 5.29
CA ARG A 184 -7.84 27.34 6.19
C ARG A 184 -8.37 26.15 6.92
N GLY A 185 -8.31 26.23 8.24
CA GLY A 185 -8.71 25.17 9.11
C GLY A 185 -7.64 24.09 9.35
N SER A 186 -6.46 24.17 8.71
CA SER A 186 -5.31 23.25 8.87
C SER A 186 -4.05 23.97 9.30
N ILE A 187 -4.18 25.18 9.82
CA ILE A 187 -3.05 26.00 10.24
C ILE A 187 -2.22 25.23 11.26
N ASP A 188 -0.93 25.15 10.98
CA ASP A 188 0.08 24.53 11.81
C ASP A 188 1.37 25.34 11.75
N ILE A 189 1.70 25.97 12.88
CA ILE A 189 2.82 26.91 12.99
C ILE A 189 3.58 26.59 14.26
N GLU A 190 4.90 26.53 14.16
CA GLU A 190 5.80 26.48 15.32
C GLU A 190 6.55 27.79 15.45
N MET A 191 6.64 28.28 16.68
CA MET A 191 7.34 29.51 17.01
C MET A 191 8.34 29.30 18.13
N LEU A 192 9.53 29.88 17.97
CA LEU A 192 10.54 29.92 19.00
C LEU A 192 10.46 31.29 19.71
N ILE A 193 10.00 31.26 20.95
CA ILE A 193 9.70 32.48 21.73
C ILE A 193 10.56 32.49 23.01
N PRO A 194 11.18 33.64 23.40
CA PRO A 194 11.93 33.73 24.65
C PRO A 194 11.07 33.37 25.87
N VAL A 195 11.64 32.59 26.80
CA VAL A 195 10.93 32.13 28.02
C VAL A 195 10.42 33.32 28.85
N ALA A 196 11.15 34.44 28.90
CA ALA A 196 10.72 35.63 29.58
C ALA A 196 9.38 36.21 29.10
N SER A 197 9.06 35.97 27.83
CA SER A 197 7.81 36.40 27.20
C SER A 197 6.62 35.45 27.46
N ASN A 198 6.79 34.35 28.18
CA ASN A 198 5.71 33.36 28.43
C ASN A 198 5.49 33.01 29.90
N GLU A 199 6.08 33.76 30.84
CA GLU A 199 5.93 33.47 32.28
C GLU A 199 4.48 33.51 32.78
N HIS A 200 3.57 34.25 32.07
CA HIS A 200 2.18 34.46 32.47
C HIS A 200 1.15 33.91 31.47
N GLY A 201 1.53 32.95 30.61
CA GLY A 201 0.66 32.42 29.56
C GLY A 201 0.39 33.44 28.45
N GLU A 202 1.40 34.24 28.11
CA GLU A 202 1.31 35.28 27.09
C GLU A 202 1.06 34.69 25.70
N CYS A 203 1.54 33.47 25.45
CA CYS A 203 1.30 32.78 24.18
C CYS A 203 -0.18 32.49 23.94
N GLU A 204 -0.94 32.11 24.96
CA GLU A 204 -2.38 31.90 24.85
C GLU A 204 -3.17 33.22 24.80
N LYS A 205 -2.70 34.24 25.53
CA LYS A 205 -3.45 35.50 25.70
C LYS A 205 -3.12 36.57 24.68
N LEU A 206 -1.90 36.52 24.09
CA LEU A 206 -1.43 37.52 23.17
C LEU A 206 -1.05 36.94 21.80
N VAL A 207 -0.17 35.93 21.77
CA VAL A 207 0.38 35.40 20.51
C VAL A 207 -0.71 34.68 19.69
N ALA A 208 -1.49 33.78 20.31
CA ALA A 208 -2.55 33.06 19.60
C ALA A 208 -3.67 33.99 19.08
N PRO A 209 -4.17 35.00 19.83
CA PRO A 209 -5.09 36.00 19.29
C PRO A 209 -4.49 36.85 18.15
N MET A 210 -3.22 37.22 18.24
CA MET A 210 -2.54 37.96 17.17
C MET A 210 -2.44 37.11 15.89
N LEU A 211 -2.03 35.85 16.00
CA LEU A 211 -2.06 34.91 14.90
C LEU A 211 -3.48 34.74 14.32
N SER A 212 -4.48 34.69 15.20
CA SER A 212 -5.89 34.62 14.77
C SER A 212 -6.31 35.82 13.94
N ASP A 213 -5.87 37.01 14.34
CA ASP A 213 -6.15 38.22 13.60
C ASP A 213 -5.40 38.33 12.26
N ILE A 214 -4.15 37.88 12.23
CA ILE A 214 -3.33 37.84 11.01
C ILE A 214 -3.90 36.86 10.00
N LEU A 215 -4.21 35.64 10.47
CA LEU A 215 -4.61 34.51 9.63
C LEU A 215 -6.12 34.45 9.37
N LYS A 216 -6.90 35.32 10.04
CA LYS A 216 -8.37 35.36 9.96
C LYS A 216 -9.04 34.02 10.32
N GLU A 217 -8.44 33.31 11.26
CA GLU A 217 -8.91 32.03 11.76
C GLU A 217 -8.63 31.93 13.26
N ASN A 218 -9.46 31.17 14.00
CA ASN A 218 -9.26 31.01 15.42
C ASN A 218 -8.09 30.06 15.69
N ILE A 219 -6.99 30.60 16.22
CA ILE A 219 -5.75 29.88 16.50
C ILE A 219 -5.63 29.63 18.01
N VAL A 220 -5.18 28.42 18.36
CA VAL A 220 -4.92 28.00 19.74
C VAL A 220 -3.52 27.42 19.87
N VAL A 221 -2.99 27.46 21.10
CA VAL A 221 -1.76 26.75 21.44
C VAL A 221 -2.07 25.24 21.51
N LYS A 222 -1.35 24.45 20.73
CA LYS A 222 -1.47 22.98 20.72
C LYS A 222 -0.52 22.33 21.70
N HIS A 223 0.71 22.79 21.69
CA HIS A 223 1.78 22.22 22.49
C HIS A 223 2.83 23.29 22.85
N GLU A 224 3.40 23.17 24.04
CA GLU A 224 4.46 24.04 24.52
C GLU A 224 5.59 23.19 25.12
N GLU A 225 6.79 23.29 24.54
CA GLU A 225 8.01 22.73 25.11
C GLU A 225 8.81 23.85 25.79
N LYS A 226 8.75 23.89 27.13
CA LYS A 226 9.47 24.91 27.91
C LYS A 226 10.96 24.59 28.01
N SER A 227 11.79 25.60 27.75
CA SER A 227 13.22 25.48 28.04
C SER A 227 13.47 25.36 29.53
N SER A 228 14.39 24.47 29.90
CA SER A 228 14.87 24.33 31.29
C SER A 228 15.84 25.47 31.73
N TYR A 229 16.21 26.35 30.80
CA TYR A 229 17.15 27.45 31.08
C TYR A 229 16.40 28.78 31.24
N PRO A 230 16.76 29.62 32.24
CA PRO A 230 16.06 30.88 32.54
C PRO A 230 16.05 31.90 31.38
N ASN A 231 17.05 31.87 30.50
CA ASN A 231 17.14 32.71 29.29
C ASN A 231 16.98 31.85 28.02
N GLY A 232 16.33 30.73 28.10
CA GLY A 232 16.07 29.85 26.98
C GLY A 232 14.89 30.28 26.12
N HIS A 233 14.64 29.55 25.06
CA HIS A 233 13.48 29.74 24.19
C HIS A 233 12.54 28.57 24.37
N SER A 234 11.23 28.85 24.40
CA SER A 234 10.19 27.80 24.35
C SER A 234 9.79 27.59 22.92
N LEU A 235 9.66 26.32 22.53
CA LEU A 235 9.08 25.93 21.25
C LEU A 235 7.58 25.76 21.46
N ILE A 236 6.77 26.51 20.72
CA ILE A 236 5.33 26.54 20.87
C ILE A 236 4.67 26.25 19.55
N SER A 237 3.81 25.24 19.53
CA SER A 237 3.01 24.87 18.37
C SER A 237 1.64 25.51 18.46
N PHE A 238 1.25 26.21 17.40
CA PHE A 238 -0.06 26.84 17.23
C PHE A 238 -0.83 26.15 16.10
N GLY A 239 -2.15 26.13 16.21
CA GLY A 239 -2.97 25.59 15.15
C GLY A 239 -4.42 25.98 15.23
N SER A 240 -5.17 25.64 14.19
CA SER A 240 -6.60 25.90 14.12
C SER A 240 -7.34 25.29 15.29
N ALA A 241 -8.26 26.06 15.90
CA ALA A 241 -9.09 25.58 16.99
C ALA A 241 -10.06 24.48 16.52
N LYS A 242 -10.20 23.40 17.28
CA LYS A 242 -11.24 22.39 17.05
C LYS A 242 -12.59 22.92 17.53
N THR A 243 -13.62 22.85 16.70
CA THR A 243 -14.99 23.29 17.04
C THR A 243 -15.86 22.10 17.46
N TYR A 244 -15.54 20.92 16.96
CA TYR A 244 -16.27 19.69 17.20
C TYR A 244 -15.41 18.68 17.93
N SER A 245 -16.07 17.81 18.71
CA SER A 245 -15.50 16.59 19.27
C SER A 245 -16.12 15.38 18.59
N LEU A 246 -15.41 14.26 18.60
CA LEU A 246 -15.85 13.00 18.03
C LEU A 246 -15.65 11.90 19.08
N ASP A 247 -16.73 11.20 19.40
CA ASP A 247 -16.72 10.01 20.23
C ASP A 247 -16.80 8.76 19.35
N THR A 248 -16.11 7.69 19.73
CA THR A 248 -16.00 6.47 18.92
C THR A 248 -16.42 5.24 19.69
N GLY A 249 -17.06 4.30 18.98
CA GLY A 249 -17.38 2.96 19.47
C GLY A 249 -16.95 1.90 18.46
N LEU A 250 -16.59 0.72 18.94
CA LEU A 250 -16.10 -0.37 18.11
C LEU A 250 -16.63 -1.71 18.61
N ALA A 251 -17.13 -2.52 17.65
CA ALA A 251 -17.43 -3.92 17.88
C ALA A 251 -16.75 -4.77 16.81
N THR A 252 -16.15 -5.89 17.21
CA THR A 252 -15.47 -6.82 16.30
C THR A 252 -15.84 -8.25 16.65
N ALA A 253 -16.07 -9.08 15.64
CA ALA A 253 -16.31 -10.51 15.81
C ALA A 253 -15.60 -11.31 14.70
N ALA A 254 -15.08 -12.48 15.05
CA ALA A 254 -14.52 -13.40 14.06
C ALA A 254 -15.60 -14.31 13.49
N LYS A 255 -15.59 -14.55 12.18
CA LYS A 255 -16.56 -15.41 11.50
C LYS A 255 -16.44 -16.86 11.97
N GLY A 256 -17.60 -17.49 12.24
CA GLY A 256 -17.67 -18.91 12.56
C GLY A 256 -17.05 -19.33 13.90
N GLY A 257 -16.96 -18.41 14.89
CA GLY A 257 -16.37 -18.71 16.20
C GLY A 257 -14.83 -18.79 16.18
N GLY A 258 -14.19 -18.28 15.13
CA GLY A 258 -12.74 -18.16 15.04
C GLY A 258 -12.17 -17.17 16.07
N PHE A 259 -10.86 -17.28 16.33
CA PHE A 259 -10.17 -16.36 17.27
C PHE A 259 -9.69 -15.05 16.62
N VAL A 260 -9.70 -14.97 15.28
CA VAL A 260 -9.11 -13.84 14.54
C VAL A 260 -10.03 -13.45 13.39
N SER A 261 -10.45 -12.19 13.34
CA SER A 261 -11.14 -11.60 12.17
C SER A 261 -10.13 -11.31 11.05
N GLY A 262 -10.54 -11.44 9.79
CA GLY A 262 -9.78 -10.96 8.62
C GLY A 262 -9.69 -9.45 8.57
N ASP A 263 -10.61 -8.75 9.22
CA ASP A 263 -10.71 -7.30 9.24
C ASP A 263 -9.72 -6.66 10.21
N SER A 264 -9.28 -5.47 9.87
CA SER A 264 -8.50 -4.59 10.74
C SER A 264 -9.02 -3.16 10.67
N TYR A 265 -8.82 -2.42 11.73
CA TYR A 265 -9.31 -1.06 11.84
C TYR A 265 -8.26 -0.13 12.46
N ALA A 266 -8.42 1.17 12.25
CA ALA A 266 -7.70 2.21 12.98
C ALA A 266 -8.59 3.41 13.25
N MET A 267 -8.38 4.00 14.41
CA MET A 267 -8.96 5.26 14.84
C MET A 267 -7.81 6.18 15.22
N MET A 268 -7.71 7.35 14.56
CA MET A 268 -6.51 8.19 14.60
C MET A 268 -6.87 9.65 14.78
N ASP A 269 -6.35 10.29 15.82
CA ASP A 269 -6.28 11.76 15.88
C ASP A 269 -5.03 12.19 15.05
N LEU A 270 -5.22 13.04 14.07
CA LEU A 270 -4.17 13.56 13.22
C LEU A 270 -3.81 14.99 13.66
N SER A 271 -2.53 15.34 13.50
CA SER A 271 -1.93 16.58 14.04
C SER A 271 -2.61 17.89 13.63
N VAL A 272 -3.47 17.87 12.62
CA VAL A 272 -4.07 19.06 11.98
C VAL A 272 -5.56 19.23 12.31
N GLY A 273 -6.04 18.72 13.46
CA GLY A 273 -7.46 18.82 13.83
C GLY A 273 -8.37 17.91 13.00
N LYS A 274 -7.82 16.95 12.30
CA LYS A 274 -8.54 15.91 11.56
C LYS A 274 -8.55 14.61 12.36
N TYR A 275 -9.61 13.86 12.22
CA TYR A 275 -9.74 12.51 12.78
C TYR A 275 -9.97 11.51 11.67
N ALA A 276 -9.24 10.42 11.67
CA ALA A 276 -9.37 9.38 10.66
C ALA A 276 -9.91 8.08 11.27
N LEU A 277 -10.88 7.50 10.59
CA LEU A 277 -11.44 6.18 10.83
C LEU A 277 -11.14 5.31 9.62
N ALA A 278 -10.53 4.16 9.81
CA ALA A 278 -10.22 3.24 8.73
C ALA A 278 -10.65 1.82 9.06
N ILE A 279 -11.25 1.13 8.08
CA ILE A 279 -11.54 -0.30 8.11
C ILE A 279 -10.91 -0.90 6.85
N SER A 280 -10.22 -2.02 6.99
CA SER A 280 -9.66 -2.81 5.90
C SER A 280 -10.01 -4.26 6.11
N ASP A 281 -10.54 -4.90 5.06
CA ASP A 281 -10.84 -6.31 5.02
C ASP A 281 -9.82 -7.01 4.11
N GLY A 282 -9.16 -8.02 4.64
CA GLY A 282 -8.19 -8.84 3.91
C GLY A 282 -8.88 -10.00 3.22
N MET A 283 -8.46 -10.32 2.01
CA MET A 283 -9.06 -11.39 1.21
C MET A 283 -8.97 -12.76 1.89
N GLY A 284 -10.11 -13.41 2.06
CA GLY A 284 -10.22 -14.74 2.64
C GLY A 284 -10.51 -14.74 4.13
N ASN A 285 -10.10 -15.81 4.83
CA ASN A 285 -10.38 -15.99 6.24
C ASN A 285 -9.10 -16.32 7.02
N GLY A 286 -9.10 -15.92 8.30
CA GLY A 286 -8.09 -16.34 9.26
C GLY A 286 -6.84 -15.46 9.29
N GLN A 287 -5.75 -16.06 9.74
CA GLN A 287 -4.55 -15.31 10.14
C GLN A 287 -3.88 -14.54 8.98
N ARG A 288 -3.93 -15.08 7.76
CA ARG A 288 -3.32 -14.44 6.58
C ARG A 288 -4.06 -13.15 6.19
N ALA A 289 -5.39 -13.23 6.04
CA ALA A 289 -6.24 -12.08 5.75
C ALA A 289 -6.08 -10.99 6.82
N HIS A 290 -6.05 -11.38 8.09
CA HIS A 290 -5.78 -10.46 9.20
C HIS A 290 -4.41 -9.77 9.10
N MET A 291 -3.36 -10.50 8.75
CA MET A 291 -2.03 -9.89 8.62
C MET A 291 -1.99 -8.83 7.52
N GLU A 292 -2.66 -9.06 6.40
CA GLU A 292 -2.70 -8.13 5.27
C GLU A 292 -3.51 -6.87 5.58
N SER A 293 -4.73 -7.04 6.07
CA SER A 293 -5.56 -5.90 6.48
C SER A 293 -4.88 -5.06 7.57
N LYS A 294 -4.24 -5.72 8.54
CA LYS A 294 -3.51 -5.07 9.62
C LYS A 294 -2.29 -4.29 9.13
N GLU A 295 -1.52 -4.84 8.19
CA GLU A 295 -0.38 -4.13 7.60
C GLU A 295 -0.84 -2.93 6.79
N THR A 296 -1.91 -3.07 6.00
CA THR A 296 -2.53 -1.98 5.24
C THR A 296 -2.93 -0.83 6.15
N VAL A 297 -3.68 -1.11 7.20
CA VAL A 297 -4.12 -0.10 8.18
C VAL A 297 -2.94 0.52 8.91
N LYS A 298 -1.93 -0.26 9.28
CA LYS A 298 -0.72 0.23 9.95
C LYS A 298 0.13 1.13 9.05
N LEU A 299 0.24 0.81 7.76
CA LEU A 299 0.93 1.67 6.79
C LEU A 299 0.16 2.97 6.60
N LEU A 300 -1.16 2.89 6.40
CA LEU A 300 -2.03 4.05 6.30
C LEU A 300 -1.86 4.98 7.50
N GLN A 301 -1.92 4.43 8.72
CA GLN A 301 -1.74 5.18 9.94
C GLN A 301 -0.42 5.95 9.97
N LYS A 302 0.70 5.28 9.64
CA LYS A 302 2.02 5.91 9.65
C LYS A 302 2.13 7.03 8.61
N ILE A 303 1.57 6.82 7.41
CA ILE A 303 1.65 7.79 6.33
C ILE A 303 0.77 9.00 6.66
N LEU A 304 -0.47 8.81 7.12
CA LEU A 304 -1.35 9.91 7.52
C LEU A 304 -0.82 10.70 8.73
N GLN A 305 -0.23 10.02 9.72
CA GLN A 305 0.40 10.68 10.86
C GLN A 305 1.65 11.49 10.49
N SER A 306 2.29 11.20 9.37
CA SER A 306 3.39 12.02 8.86
C SER A 306 2.91 13.28 8.10
N GLY A 307 1.60 13.53 8.02
CA GLY A 307 1.01 14.68 7.36
C GLY A 307 0.89 14.54 5.83
N ILE A 308 1.09 13.34 5.30
CA ILE A 308 0.94 13.07 3.87
C ILE A 308 -0.53 13.01 3.51
N ASP A 309 -0.88 13.58 2.36
CA ASP A 309 -2.23 13.57 1.81
C ASP A 309 -2.80 12.16 1.67
N GLU A 310 -4.09 12.02 1.96
CA GLU A 310 -4.77 10.73 1.98
C GLU A 310 -4.80 10.01 0.62
N GLU A 311 -4.88 10.73 -0.49
CA GLU A 311 -4.86 10.13 -1.83
C GLU A 311 -3.47 9.59 -2.17
N ILE A 312 -2.42 10.34 -1.80
CA ILE A 312 -1.03 9.89 -1.94
C ILE A 312 -0.77 8.68 -1.04
N ALA A 313 -1.28 8.69 0.19
CA ALA A 313 -1.17 7.58 1.11
C ALA A 313 -1.75 6.30 0.51
N ILE A 314 -2.97 6.36 -0.04
CA ILE A 314 -3.66 5.23 -0.64
C ILE A 314 -2.92 4.72 -1.88
N LYS A 315 -2.49 5.61 -2.78
CA LYS A 315 -1.73 5.22 -3.98
C LYS A 315 -0.41 4.54 -3.60
N SER A 316 0.27 5.06 -2.58
CA SER A 316 1.51 4.45 -2.07
C SER A 316 1.27 3.05 -1.50
N ILE A 317 0.20 2.87 -0.71
CA ILE A 317 -0.17 1.56 -0.16
C ILE A 317 -0.55 0.59 -1.27
N ASN A 318 -1.36 1.03 -2.25
CA ASN A 318 -1.72 0.20 -3.39
C ASN A 318 -0.47 -0.27 -4.15
N SER A 319 0.47 0.63 -4.43
CA SER A 319 1.75 0.28 -5.06
C SER A 319 2.54 -0.75 -4.23
N ILE A 320 2.62 -0.57 -2.90
CA ILE A 320 3.30 -1.52 -2.02
C ILE A 320 2.62 -2.89 -2.01
N LEU A 321 1.28 -2.93 -1.97
CA LEU A 321 0.51 -4.18 -1.99
C LEU A 321 0.66 -4.90 -3.34
N SER A 322 0.53 -4.20 -4.46
CA SER A 322 0.72 -4.76 -5.80
C SER A 322 2.10 -5.37 -6.01
N LEU A 323 3.11 -4.84 -5.31
CA LEU A 323 4.49 -5.32 -5.38
C LEU A 323 4.76 -6.58 -4.54
N ARG A 324 3.92 -6.90 -3.56
CA ARG A 324 4.14 -8.04 -2.65
C ARG A 324 3.66 -9.38 -3.21
N THR A 325 2.80 -9.36 -4.23
CA THR A 325 2.02 -10.55 -4.56
C THR A 325 2.45 -11.25 -5.84
N THR A 326 2.98 -12.45 -5.68
CA THR A 326 2.98 -13.51 -6.71
C THR A 326 1.66 -14.30 -6.76
N GLU A 327 0.78 -14.08 -5.79
CA GLU A 327 -0.57 -14.66 -5.68
C GLU A 327 -1.56 -13.49 -5.58
N GLU A 328 -2.70 -13.61 -6.23
CA GLU A 328 -3.77 -12.59 -6.25
C GLU A 328 -4.27 -12.32 -4.82
N MET A 329 -3.73 -11.31 -4.17
CA MET A 329 -4.13 -10.86 -2.84
C MET A 329 -4.66 -9.44 -2.93
N PHE A 330 -5.90 -9.26 -2.51
CA PHE A 330 -6.59 -7.99 -2.55
C PHE A 330 -7.02 -7.61 -1.16
N THR A 331 -7.06 -6.32 -0.88
CA THR A 331 -7.61 -5.81 0.37
C THR A 331 -8.51 -4.62 0.07
N THR A 332 -9.57 -4.49 0.84
CA THR A 332 -10.46 -3.34 0.79
C THR A 332 -9.95 -2.25 1.72
N LEU A 333 -10.35 -1.02 1.47
CA LEU A 333 -10.12 0.09 2.39
C LEU A 333 -11.36 0.99 2.41
N ASP A 334 -11.87 1.23 3.60
CA ASP A 334 -12.86 2.27 3.91
C ASP A 334 -12.19 3.28 4.83
N LEU A 335 -11.96 4.50 4.34
CA LEU A 335 -11.34 5.58 5.10
C LEU A 335 -12.30 6.76 5.18
N ALA A 336 -12.61 7.20 6.40
CA ALA A 336 -13.30 8.44 6.66
C ALA A 336 -12.35 9.43 7.35
N MET A 337 -12.18 10.59 6.75
CA MET A 337 -11.41 11.71 7.29
C MET A 337 -12.40 12.79 7.73
N VAL A 338 -12.46 13.08 9.03
CA VAL A 338 -13.36 14.09 9.59
C VAL A 338 -12.55 15.28 10.07
N ASP A 339 -12.89 16.45 9.57
CA ASP A 339 -12.32 17.69 10.06
C ASP A 339 -13.09 18.20 11.26
N LEU A 340 -12.43 18.27 12.42
CA LEU A 340 -13.06 18.64 13.69
C LEU A 340 -13.27 20.16 13.86
N ARG A 341 -13.00 20.94 12.84
CA ARG A 341 -13.15 22.40 12.87
C ARG A 341 -14.45 22.84 12.24
N ASP A 342 -14.82 22.23 11.14
CA ASP A 342 -16.02 22.55 10.37
C ASP A 342 -16.98 21.36 10.20
N ALA A 343 -16.58 20.18 10.71
CA ALA A 343 -17.30 18.91 10.56
C ALA A 343 -17.43 18.45 9.08
N SER A 344 -16.58 18.92 8.19
CA SER A 344 -16.50 18.33 6.85
C SER A 344 -15.90 16.92 6.94
N ALA A 345 -16.43 15.99 6.16
CA ALA A 345 -15.95 14.62 6.09
C ALA A 345 -15.65 14.22 4.65
N ARG A 346 -14.52 13.57 4.44
CA ARG A 346 -14.12 12.95 3.17
C ARG A 346 -14.06 11.45 3.33
N PHE A 347 -14.68 10.74 2.42
CA PHE A 347 -14.74 9.29 2.41
C PHE A 347 -14.00 8.78 1.19
N LEU A 348 -13.02 7.94 1.41
CA LEU A 348 -12.22 7.27 0.39
C LEU A 348 -12.50 5.78 0.50
N LYS A 349 -13.25 5.25 -0.45
CA LYS A 349 -13.77 3.88 -0.41
C LYS A 349 -13.20 3.06 -1.56
N ILE A 350 -12.52 1.97 -1.24
CA ILE A 350 -11.85 1.11 -2.21
C ILE A 350 -12.29 -0.34 -1.97
N GLY A 351 -13.17 -0.84 -2.83
CA GLY A 351 -13.75 -2.18 -2.72
C GLY A 351 -14.55 -2.41 -1.43
N SER A 352 -14.87 -1.35 -0.69
CA SER A 352 -15.52 -1.43 0.62
C SER A 352 -17.03 -1.30 0.54
N THR A 353 -17.71 -1.78 1.58
CA THR A 353 -19.15 -1.71 1.74
C THR A 353 -19.64 -0.28 1.98
N PRO A 354 -20.93 0.03 1.76
CA PRO A 354 -21.49 1.33 2.06
C PRO A 354 -21.33 1.70 3.54
N SER A 355 -21.04 2.98 3.80
CA SER A 355 -21.15 3.58 5.14
C SER A 355 -22.45 4.37 5.26
N PHE A 356 -22.89 4.63 6.48
CA PHE A 356 -24.15 5.33 6.73
C PHE A 356 -23.95 6.49 7.71
N VAL A 357 -24.63 7.61 7.46
CA VAL A 357 -24.74 8.71 8.42
C VAL A 357 -26.18 8.81 8.88
N LYS A 358 -26.41 8.54 10.16
CA LYS A 358 -27.71 8.78 10.80
C LYS A 358 -27.77 10.24 11.23
N ARG A 359 -28.71 10.98 10.65
CA ARG A 359 -29.02 12.38 10.95
C ARG A 359 -30.46 12.48 11.42
N ALA A 360 -30.66 12.48 12.70
CA ALA A 360 -31.99 12.36 13.32
C ALA A 360 -32.77 11.14 12.74
N ASN A 361 -33.84 11.36 11.99
CA ASN A 361 -34.65 10.30 11.36
C ASN A 361 -34.21 9.94 9.94
N ASN A 362 -33.25 10.65 9.37
CA ASN A 362 -32.75 10.41 8.01
C ASN A 362 -31.46 9.59 8.06
N ILE A 363 -31.29 8.71 7.09
CA ILE A 363 -30.09 7.92 6.92
C ILE A 363 -29.53 8.21 5.53
N LEU A 364 -28.35 8.81 5.51
CA LEU A 364 -27.57 9.06 4.31
C LEU A 364 -26.70 7.84 4.03
N LYS A 365 -26.60 7.42 2.79
CA LYS A 365 -25.71 6.36 2.35
C LYS A 365 -24.50 6.98 1.68
N ILE A 366 -23.33 6.48 2.01
CA ILE A 366 -22.06 6.87 1.39
C ILE A 366 -21.46 5.62 0.75
N GLU A 367 -21.31 5.68 -0.56
CA GLU A 367 -20.76 4.58 -1.36
C GLU A 367 -19.86 5.11 -2.47
N ALA A 368 -18.91 4.26 -2.90
CA ALA A 368 -18.10 4.45 -4.09
C ALA A 368 -17.94 3.11 -4.81
N SER A 369 -17.61 3.14 -6.09
CA SER A 369 -17.61 1.95 -6.97
C SER A 369 -16.20 1.48 -7.35
N ASN A 370 -15.20 1.76 -6.54
CA ASN A 370 -13.80 1.41 -6.82
C ASN A 370 -13.52 -0.06 -6.58
N LEU A 371 -12.58 -0.61 -7.36
CA LEU A 371 -12.08 -1.97 -7.17
C LEU A 371 -11.18 -2.05 -5.92
N PRO A 372 -11.07 -3.22 -5.28
CA PRO A 372 -10.13 -3.45 -4.18
C PRO A 372 -8.68 -3.14 -4.56
N MET A 373 -7.86 -2.77 -3.56
CA MET A 373 -6.42 -2.51 -3.74
C MET A 373 -5.67 -3.78 -4.12
N GLY A 374 -4.64 -3.64 -4.94
CA GLY A 374 -3.81 -4.74 -5.42
C GLY A 374 -4.26 -5.34 -6.76
N ILE A 375 -5.45 -4.97 -7.27
CA ILE A 375 -5.96 -5.46 -8.58
C ILE A 375 -5.39 -4.65 -9.74
N ILE A 376 -5.27 -3.34 -9.58
CA ILE A 376 -4.86 -2.40 -10.64
C ILE A 376 -3.66 -1.60 -10.14
N GLU A 377 -2.68 -1.38 -11.01
CA GLU A 377 -1.49 -0.57 -10.69
C GLU A 377 -1.84 0.89 -10.40
N ASP A 378 -2.71 1.50 -11.20
CA ASP A 378 -3.19 2.87 -11.03
C ASP A 378 -4.63 2.86 -10.47
N VAL A 379 -4.77 3.06 -9.17
CA VAL A 379 -6.08 3.20 -8.52
C VAL A 379 -6.53 4.65 -8.60
N GLU A 380 -7.64 4.89 -9.29
CA GLU A 380 -8.40 6.14 -9.13
C GLU A 380 -9.15 6.07 -7.79
N VAL A 381 -8.89 7.05 -6.92
CA VAL A 381 -9.52 7.11 -5.60
C VAL A 381 -10.75 8.00 -5.70
N ASP A 382 -11.94 7.41 -5.63
CA ASP A 382 -13.18 8.17 -5.52
C ASP A 382 -13.30 8.77 -4.12
N VAL A 383 -13.43 10.09 -4.07
CA VAL A 383 -13.62 10.83 -2.83
C VAL A 383 -15.04 11.34 -2.76
N VAL A 384 -15.78 10.89 -1.76
CA VAL A 384 -17.13 11.39 -1.47
C VAL A 384 -17.04 12.37 -0.31
N GLY A 385 -17.44 13.63 -0.55
CA GLY A 385 -17.51 14.66 0.48
C GLY A 385 -18.90 14.74 1.12
N GLU A 386 -18.99 14.86 2.42
CA GLU A 386 -20.24 15.10 3.17
C GLU A 386 -20.02 16.14 4.26
N GLN A 387 -20.98 17.04 4.46
CA GLN A 387 -20.97 17.99 5.57
C GLN A 387 -21.73 17.39 6.76
N LEU A 388 -20.98 16.95 7.77
CA LEU A 388 -21.56 16.44 9.02
C LEU A 388 -22.10 17.58 9.88
N LYS A 389 -22.96 17.23 10.82
CA LYS A 389 -23.59 18.13 11.78
C LYS A 389 -23.49 17.58 13.20
N THR A 390 -23.57 18.46 14.18
CA THR A 390 -23.67 18.03 15.58
C THR A 390 -24.80 17.04 15.79
N GLY A 391 -24.51 15.90 16.41
CA GLY A 391 -25.44 14.80 16.65
C GLY A 391 -25.59 13.83 15.46
N ASP A 392 -24.82 13.99 14.38
CA ASP A 392 -24.73 12.95 13.35
C ASP A 392 -23.95 11.75 13.86
N ILE A 393 -24.36 10.54 13.47
CA ILE A 393 -23.71 9.29 13.82
C ILE A 393 -23.21 8.64 12.53
N LEU A 394 -21.90 8.57 12.36
CA LEU A 394 -21.27 7.87 11.24
C LEU A 394 -21.09 6.39 11.60
N ILE A 395 -21.57 5.50 10.73
CA ILE A 395 -21.48 4.05 10.90
C ILE A 395 -20.73 3.48 9.69
N MET A 396 -19.56 2.91 9.96
CA MET A 396 -18.72 2.20 9.00
C MET A 396 -18.70 0.71 9.36
N MET A 397 -18.62 -0.15 8.37
CA MET A 397 -18.66 -1.60 8.61
C MET A 397 -17.97 -2.38 7.50
N SER A 398 -17.47 -3.58 7.80
CA SER A 398 -16.98 -4.53 6.81
C SER A 398 -18.15 -5.31 6.17
N ASP A 399 -17.84 -6.09 5.12
CA ASP A 399 -18.80 -6.93 4.42
C ASP A 399 -19.43 -8.00 5.32
N GLY A 400 -18.65 -8.55 6.25
CA GLY A 400 -19.13 -9.51 7.23
C GLY A 400 -20.28 -8.98 8.09
N ILE A 401 -20.35 -7.68 8.32
CA ILE A 401 -21.46 -7.02 9.02
C ILE A 401 -22.56 -6.64 8.04
N PHE A 402 -22.21 -6.04 6.90
CA PHE A 402 -23.18 -5.54 5.93
C PHE A 402 -24.01 -6.67 5.30
N GLU A 403 -23.36 -7.78 4.93
CA GLU A 403 -23.95 -8.95 4.29
C GLU A 403 -24.27 -10.09 5.29
N GLY A 404 -23.96 -9.90 6.58
CA GLY A 404 -24.08 -10.94 7.58
C GLY A 404 -25.49 -11.48 7.81
N ALA A 405 -26.54 -10.69 7.53
CA ALA A 405 -27.92 -11.12 7.64
C ALA A 405 -28.32 -12.01 6.43
N GLN A 406 -28.07 -13.31 6.49
CA GLN A 406 -28.19 -14.24 5.36
C GLN A 406 -29.61 -14.42 4.79
N HIS A 407 -30.66 -14.10 5.55
CA HIS A 407 -32.08 -14.25 5.12
C HIS A 407 -32.69 -12.99 4.53
N VAL A 408 -31.88 -11.98 4.30
CA VAL A 408 -32.34 -10.68 3.84
C VAL A 408 -32.06 -10.53 2.35
N GLU A 409 -33.10 -10.30 1.53
CA GLU A 409 -32.93 -10.06 0.10
C GLU A 409 -32.28 -8.70 -0.21
N ASN A 410 -32.43 -7.72 0.70
CA ASN A 410 -31.87 -6.37 0.54
C ASN A 410 -31.19 -5.92 1.81
N HIS A 411 -29.88 -6.13 1.88
CA HIS A 411 -29.03 -5.79 3.03
C HIS A 411 -29.04 -4.28 3.33
N GLU A 412 -29.09 -3.44 2.31
CA GLU A 412 -29.12 -1.99 2.48
C GLU A 412 -30.39 -1.52 3.21
N LEU A 413 -31.56 -1.99 2.76
CA LEU A 413 -32.83 -1.64 3.40
C LEU A 413 -32.90 -2.18 4.83
N TRP A 414 -32.41 -3.37 5.06
CA TRP A 414 -32.35 -3.98 6.37
C TRP A 414 -31.45 -3.15 7.32
N MET A 415 -30.26 -2.82 6.88
CA MET A 415 -29.31 -2.03 7.67
C MET A 415 -29.88 -0.63 7.96
N LYS A 416 -30.41 0.07 6.97
CA LYS A 416 -31.06 1.37 7.16
C LYS A 416 -32.20 1.31 8.20
N ARG A 417 -32.99 0.23 8.18
CA ARG A 417 -34.04 0.01 9.18
C ARG A 417 -33.44 -0.17 10.55
N LYS A 418 -32.41 -1.02 10.73
CA LYS A 418 -31.77 -1.24 12.01
C LYS A 418 -31.12 0.03 12.57
N ILE A 419 -30.44 0.80 11.75
CA ILE A 419 -29.88 2.10 12.13
C ILE A 419 -30.97 3.07 12.56
N LYS A 420 -32.13 3.06 11.89
CA LYS A 420 -33.27 3.92 12.26
C LYS A 420 -33.89 3.55 13.60
N GLU A 421 -33.90 2.27 13.95
CA GLU A 421 -34.46 1.73 15.20
C GLU A 421 -33.58 2.04 16.44
N LEU A 422 -32.31 2.47 16.27
CA LEU A 422 -31.40 2.83 17.35
C LEU A 422 -31.97 3.99 18.18
N GLN A 423 -32.03 3.80 19.52
CA GLN A 423 -32.55 4.77 20.48
C GLN A 423 -31.44 5.49 21.25
N THR A 424 -30.22 4.93 21.25
CA THR A 424 -29.07 5.46 21.95
C THR A 424 -28.24 6.37 21.06
N GLU A 425 -27.47 7.28 21.66
CA GLU A 425 -26.47 8.12 21.02
C GLU A 425 -25.03 7.71 21.44
N ASP A 426 -24.89 6.74 22.35
CA ASP A 426 -23.59 6.21 22.74
C ASP A 426 -22.98 5.37 21.62
N PRO A 427 -21.78 5.74 21.07
CA PRO A 427 -21.20 5.05 19.93
C PRO A 427 -20.85 3.58 20.21
N GLN A 428 -20.44 3.27 21.46
CA GLN A 428 -20.08 1.89 21.81
C GLN A 428 -21.35 1.02 21.89
N GLU A 429 -22.41 1.54 22.53
CA GLU A 429 -23.69 0.83 22.61
C GLU A 429 -24.29 0.60 21.20
N ILE A 430 -24.15 1.60 20.31
CA ILE A 430 -24.59 1.47 18.90
C ILE A 430 -23.83 0.35 18.17
N ALA A 431 -22.51 0.31 18.32
CA ALA A 431 -21.68 -0.71 17.69
C ALA A 431 -22.05 -2.11 18.20
N ASP A 432 -22.26 -2.27 19.51
CA ASP A 432 -22.64 -3.53 20.13
C ASP A 432 -24.05 -3.99 19.68
N ILE A 433 -25.03 -3.09 19.63
CA ILE A 433 -26.39 -3.39 19.15
C ILE A 433 -26.38 -3.86 17.70
N ILE A 434 -25.67 -3.17 16.81
CA ILE A 434 -25.59 -3.56 15.40
C ILE A 434 -24.94 -4.93 15.26
N MET A 435 -23.85 -5.16 15.98
CA MET A 435 -23.14 -6.44 16.00
C MET A 435 -24.06 -7.58 16.47
N GLU A 436 -24.76 -7.39 17.60
CA GLU A 436 -25.69 -8.40 18.12
C GLU A 436 -26.83 -8.71 17.15
N GLU A 437 -27.38 -7.69 16.49
CA GLU A 437 -28.46 -7.87 15.51
C GLU A 437 -28.00 -8.68 14.30
N VAL A 438 -26.77 -8.43 13.82
CA VAL A 438 -26.18 -9.23 12.73
C VAL A 438 -25.93 -10.66 13.19
N ILE A 439 -25.32 -10.87 14.36
CA ILE A 439 -25.06 -12.22 14.92
C ILE A 439 -26.37 -13.01 15.09
N ARG A 440 -27.43 -12.37 15.59
CA ARG A 440 -28.74 -13.01 15.72
C ARG A 440 -29.38 -13.36 14.36
N SER A 441 -29.05 -12.60 13.33
CA SER A 441 -29.55 -12.82 11.97
C SER A 441 -28.71 -13.80 11.15
N CYS A 442 -27.47 -14.09 11.58
CA CYS A 442 -26.65 -15.18 11.09
C CYS A 442 -27.15 -16.48 11.68
N ASP A 443 -27.82 -17.28 10.92
CA ASP A 443 -28.56 -18.47 11.33
C ASP A 443 -27.96 -19.48 12.27
N GLY A 444 -28.83 -19.95 13.17
CA GLY A 444 -28.97 -21.36 13.59
C GLY A 444 -27.94 -21.92 14.55
N TYR A 445 -26.93 -21.15 14.95
CA TYR A 445 -26.08 -21.54 16.09
C TYR A 445 -26.60 -20.88 17.36
N ILE A 446 -27.44 -21.63 18.08
CA ILE A 446 -27.66 -21.40 19.50
C ILE A 446 -26.30 -21.51 20.16
N MET A 447 -25.67 -20.39 20.48
CA MET A 447 -24.60 -20.40 21.47
C MET A 447 -25.29 -20.65 22.81
N MET A 448 -25.21 -21.87 23.33
CA MET A 448 -25.37 -22.07 24.75
C MET A 448 -24.21 -21.34 25.45
N ILE A 449 -24.60 -20.45 26.31
CA ILE A 449 -23.74 -19.74 27.28
C ILE A 449 -23.09 -20.76 28.21
#